data_a952d320ebecfca12e468ab7994331c2
#
_entry.id   a952d320ebecfca12e468ab7994331c2
#
_cell.length_a   1.000
_cell.length_b   1.000
_cell.length_c   1.000
_cell.angle_alpha   90.00
_cell.angle_beta   90.00
_cell.angle_gamma   90.00
#
_symmetry.space_group_name_H-M   'P 1'
#
loop_
_entity.id
_entity.type
_entity.pdbx_description
1 polymer ?
#
loop_
_entity_poly.entity_id
_entity_poly.type
_entity_poly.pdbx_seq_one_letter_code
_entity_poly.pdbx_strand_id
1 'polypeptide(L)'
;MKTLVWVEHDGAAVKDATLAVVTAASKLGEVHLLVAGSGVDAVAKEAAQIAAVGKVHVADNAAFANNLPENVAPLVAELMGSHDAFLAPATTTGKNIAPRVAALLDVMQVSEILSVEGPKTFTRPIYAGNAIATVESSDAKLVLTVRGTAFDKAATSGGSGTVEAVGGGSDAGIATFVGAEIAKQDRPELTSAKIIVSGGRALGSSEKYQEVIVPLADKLNAALGASRAAVDAGYVPNDYQVGQTGKIVAPQVYFAIGISGAIQHLAGMKDSKTIVAINKDEDAPIFQVADFGLVADLFSAVPNLTGKI
;
A
#
# COMPACT_ATOMS: atom_id res chain seq x y z
N MET A 1 -7.40 6.87 23.16
CA MET A 1 -7.71 5.50 22.73
C MET A 1 -6.44 4.67 22.74
N LYS A 2 -6.58 3.35 22.92
CA LYS A 2 -5.50 2.40 22.64
C LYS A 2 -5.68 1.82 21.27
N THR A 3 -4.70 1.98 20.40
CA THR A 3 -4.76 1.49 19.01
C THR A 3 -3.89 0.25 18.86
N LEU A 4 -4.34 -0.70 18.05
CA LEU A 4 -3.58 -1.87 17.64
C LEU A 4 -3.30 -1.76 16.14
N VAL A 5 -2.04 -1.69 15.76
CA VAL A 5 -1.60 -1.56 14.37
C VAL A 5 -1.05 -2.89 13.87
N TRP A 6 -1.58 -3.39 12.75
CA TRP A 6 -1.00 -4.52 12.03
C TRP A 6 0.32 -4.11 11.39
N VAL A 7 1.41 -4.82 11.73
CA VAL A 7 2.73 -4.62 11.13
C VAL A 7 2.87 -5.48 9.88
N GLU A 8 3.02 -4.85 8.74
CA GLU A 8 3.47 -5.55 7.54
C GLU A 8 4.99 -5.65 7.53
N HIS A 9 5.50 -6.83 7.23
CA HIS A 9 6.92 -7.15 7.17
C HIS A 9 7.20 -8.23 6.12
N ASP A 10 8.45 -8.41 5.77
CA ASP A 10 8.91 -9.46 4.86
C ASP A 10 9.60 -10.64 5.58
N GLY A 11 9.50 -10.68 6.90
CA GLY A 11 10.19 -11.62 7.77
C GLY A 11 11.53 -11.10 8.30
N ALA A 12 12.10 -10.07 7.68
CA ALA A 12 13.39 -9.46 8.05
C ALA A 12 13.24 -8.01 8.52
N ALA A 13 12.38 -7.22 7.89
CA ALA A 13 12.20 -5.79 8.16
C ALA A 13 10.73 -5.35 8.12
N VAL A 14 10.42 -4.26 8.81
CA VAL A 14 9.12 -3.59 8.77
C VAL A 14 8.95 -2.88 7.43
N LYS A 15 7.78 -3.06 6.78
CA LYS A 15 7.47 -2.37 5.53
C LYS A 15 7.03 -0.92 5.76
N ASP A 16 7.40 -0.06 4.84
CA ASP A 16 7.06 1.37 4.83
C ASP A 16 5.56 1.68 5.03
N ALA A 17 4.69 0.82 4.51
CA ALA A 17 3.24 0.96 4.67
C ALA A 17 2.83 1.00 6.15
N THR A 18 3.49 0.25 7.02
CA THR A 18 3.26 0.26 8.48
C THR A 18 3.55 1.64 9.09
N LEU A 19 4.60 2.32 8.63
CA LEU A 19 5.02 3.61 9.20
C LEU A 19 3.95 4.69 9.02
N ALA A 20 3.26 4.71 7.89
CA ALA A 20 2.14 5.63 7.65
C ALA A 20 0.94 5.31 8.55
N VAL A 21 0.69 4.02 8.83
CA VAL A 21 -0.38 3.60 9.75
C VAL A 21 -0.07 4.01 11.19
N VAL A 22 1.19 3.92 11.61
CA VAL A 22 1.63 4.41 12.93
C VAL A 22 1.32 5.90 13.09
N THR A 23 1.60 6.71 12.06
CA THR A 23 1.25 8.14 12.07
C THR A 23 -0.26 8.37 12.17
N ALA A 24 -1.07 7.61 11.44
CA ALA A 24 -2.53 7.70 11.56
C ALA A 24 -3.01 7.29 12.97
N ALA A 25 -2.48 6.19 13.51
CA ALA A 25 -2.82 5.67 14.83
C ALA A 25 -2.45 6.64 15.96
N SER A 26 -1.29 7.33 15.86
CA SER A 26 -0.86 8.31 16.86
C SER A 26 -1.80 9.51 17.01
N LYS A 27 -2.59 9.82 15.97
CA LYS A 27 -3.65 10.84 16.04
C LYS A 27 -4.87 10.38 16.85
N LEU A 28 -5.04 9.07 17.05
CA LEU A 28 -6.12 8.50 17.84
C LEU A 28 -5.71 8.26 19.29
N GLY A 29 -4.43 8.04 19.57
CA GLY A 29 -3.93 7.88 20.95
C GLY A 29 -2.70 6.99 21.05
N GLU A 30 -2.67 6.14 22.08
CA GLU A 30 -1.56 5.23 22.36
C GLU A 30 -1.42 4.17 21.26
N VAL A 31 -0.21 3.98 20.76
CA VAL A 31 0.06 3.08 19.64
C VAL A 31 0.71 1.79 20.12
N HIS A 32 0.00 0.69 19.92
CA HIS A 32 0.53 -0.66 20.06
C HIS A 32 0.65 -1.31 18.68
N LEU A 33 1.69 -2.08 18.47
CA LEU A 33 1.91 -2.82 17.23
C LEU A 33 1.64 -4.32 17.45
N LEU A 34 1.17 -5.00 16.41
CA LEU A 34 1.11 -6.46 16.36
C LEU A 34 2.05 -6.94 15.25
N VAL A 35 3.09 -7.65 15.65
CA VAL A 35 3.99 -8.40 14.79
C VAL A 35 3.61 -9.86 14.88
N ALA A 36 3.06 -10.43 13.82
CA ALA A 36 2.74 -11.85 13.77
C ALA A 36 3.40 -12.51 12.57
N GLY A 37 4.04 -13.65 12.78
CA GLY A 37 4.79 -14.36 11.76
C GLY A 37 5.49 -15.59 12.33
N SER A 38 6.51 -16.09 11.64
CA SER A 38 7.38 -17.15 12.12
C SER A 38 8.83 -16.67 12.07
N GLY A 39 9.54 -16.68 13.23
CA GLY A 39 10.90 -16.17 13.34
C GLY A 39 10.99 -14.65 13.27
N VAL A 40 10.06 -13.90 13.88
CA VAL A 40 9.89 -12.45 13.71
C VAL A 40 10.57 -11.58 14.79
N ASP A 41 11.49 -12.11 15.56
CA ASP A 41 12.21 -11.37 16.62
C ASP A 41 12.91 -10.11 16.12
N ALA A 42 13.54 -10.17 14.94
CA ALA A 42 14.23 -9.03 14.34
C ALA A 42 13.23 -7.90 13.99
N VAL A 43 12.11 -8.26 13.39
CA VAL A 43 11.01 -7.34 13.04
C VAL A 43 10.45 -6.68 14.30
N ALA A 44 10.25 -7.45 15.37
CA ALA A 44 9.71 -6.93 16.63
C ALA A 44 10.65 -5.91 17.28
N LYS A 45 11.96 -6.15 17.24
CA LYS A 45 12.98 -5.22 17.74
C LYS A 45 13.03 -3.92 16.93
N GLU A 46 12.93 -4.01 15.59
CA GLU A 46 12.84 -2.86 14.71
C GLU A 46 11.56 -2.07 14.97
N ALA A 47 10.42 -2.76 15.05
CA ALA A 47 9.11 -2.17 15.31
C ALA A 47 9.07 -1.38 16.63
N ALA A 48 9.77 -1.84 17.66
CA ALA A 48 9.86 -1.17 18.95
C ALA A 48 10.65 0.15 18.91
N GLN A 49 11.47 0.37 17.88
CA GLN A 49 12.24 1.60 17.69
C GLN A 49 11.47 2.68 16.93
N ILE A 50 10.33 2.36 16.32
CA ILE A 50 9.50 3.31 15.61
C ILE A 50 8.96 4.37 16.57
N ALA A 51 9.06 5.64 16.18
CA ALA A 51 8.56 6.76 16.98
C ALA A 51 7.05 6.60 17.28
N ALA A 52 6.62 7.05 18.43
CA ALA A 52 5.26 6.98 18.95
C ALA A 52 4.76 5.56 19.34
N VAL A 53 5.57 4.52 19.20
CA VAL A 53 5.19 3.15 19.59
C VAL A 53 5.44 2.96 21.09
N GLY A 54 4.37 2.62 21.83
CA GLY A 54 4.43 2.31 23.26
C GLY A 54 4.65 0.83 23.55
N LYS A 55 4.07 -0.05 22.71
CA LYS A 55 4.18 -1.50 22.90
C LYS A 55 4.17 -2.25 21.58
N VAL A 56 4.86 -3.39 21.54
CA VAL A 56 4.87 -4.35 20.44
C VAL A 56 4.42 -5.72 20.97
N HIS A 57 3.27 -6.18 20.50
CA HIS A 57 2.79 -7.53 20.74
C HIS A 57 3.39 -8.46 19.67
N VAL A 58 4.01 -9.55 20.10
CA VAL A 58 4.69 -10.50 19.21
C VAL A 58 3.98 -11.85 19.27
N ALA A 59 3.44 -12.27 18.14
CA ALA A 59 2.88 -13.60 17.95
C ALA A 59 3.78 -14.41 17.01
N ASP A 60 4.82 -15.02 17.56
CA ASP A 60 5.75 -15.86 16.80
C ASP A 60 5.23 -17.29 16.76
N ASN A 61 4.60 -17.68 15.64
CA ASN A 61 4.05 -18.99 15.44
C ASN A 61 4.00 -19.34 13.94
N ALA A 62 4.28 -20.58 13.59
CA ALA A 62 4.23 -21.07 12.21
C ALA A 62 2.87 -20.86 11.53
N ALA A 63 1.77 -20.83 12.28
CA ALA A 63 0.43 -20.54 11.78
C ALA A 63 0.30 -19.13 11.15
N PHE A 64 1.21 -18.21 11.49
CA PHE A 64 1.22 -16.84 10.97
C PHE A 64 2.25 -16.60 9.86
N ALA A 65 3.05 -17.61 9.48
CA ALA A 65 4.15 -17.46 8.52
C ALA A 65 3.74 -16.84 7.17
N ASN A 66 2.48 -17.05 6.75
CA ASN A 66 1.96 -16.59 5.45
C ASN A 66 0.80 -15.57 5.61
N ASN A 67 0.59 -15.02 6.80
CA ASN A 67 -0.41 -14.00 7.10
C ASN A 67 -1.83 -14.38 6.63
N LEU A 68 -2.18 -15.68 6.71
CA LEU A 68 -3.54 -16.12 6.38
C LEU A 68 -4.55 -15.40 7.28
N PRO A 69 -5.54 -14.68 6.72
CA PRO A 69 -6.48 -13.89 7.52
C PRO A 69 -7.34 -14.79 8.44
N GLU A 70 -7.52 -16.04 8.09
CA GLU A 70 -8.21 -17.05 8.88
C GLU A 70 -7.51 -17.29 10.23
N ASN A 71 -6.18 -17.17 10.25
CA ASN A 71 -5.36 -17.35 11.44
C ASN A 71 -5.12 -16.03 12.18
N VAL A 72 -4.89 -14.95 11.42
CA VAL A 72 -4.55 -13.62 11.98
C VAL A 72 -5.75 -12.92 12.59
N ALA A 73 -6.91 -12.93 11.92
CA ALA A 73 -8.07 -12.16 12.38
C ALA A 73 -8.62 -12.60 13.75
N PRO A 74 -8.67 -13.90 14.11
CA PRO A 74 -9.04 -14.31 15.46
C PRO A 74 -8.09 -13.78 16.54
N LEU A 75 -6.77 -13.79 16.30
CA LEU A 75 -5.78 -13.22 17.22
C LEU A 75 -6.00 -11.71 17.41
N VAL A 76 -6.23 -10.98 16.32
CA VAL A 76 -6.53 -9.54 16.39
C VAL A 76 -7.81 -9.31 17.17
N ALA A 77 -8.88 -10.08 16.93
CA ALA A 77 -10.15 -9.95 17.63
C ALA A 77 -10.00 -10.20 19.15
N GLU A 78 -9.16 -11.14 19.55
CA GLU A 78 -8.82 -11.38 20.96
C GLU A 78 -8.10 -10.17 21.58
N LEU A 79 -7.05 -9.65 20.92
CA LEU A 79 -6.30 -8.49 21.38
C LEU A 79 -7.16 -7.22 21.44
N MET A 80 -8.15 -7.12 20.57
CA MET A 80 -9.12 -6.03 20.60
C MET A 80 -10.00 -6.02 21.86
N GLY A 81 -9.98 -7.05 22.68
CA GLY A 81 -10.55 -7.02 24.03
C GLY A 81 -9.99 -5.88 24.90
N SER A 82 -8.72 -5.51 24.72
CA SER A 82 -8.00 -4.47 25.47
C SER A 82 -7.67 -3.22 24.64
N HIS A 83 -8.08 -3.15 23.36
CA HIS A 83 -7.84 -2.03 22.44
C HIS A 83 -9.16 -1.44 21.93
N ASP A 84 -9.12 -0.17 21.53
CA ASP A 84 -10.30 0.58 21.05
C ASP A 84 -10.37 0.60 19.52
N ALA A 85 -9.23 0.57 18.84
CA ALA A 85 -9.15 0.65 17.39
C ALA A 85 -8.09 -0.31 16.83
N PHE A 86 -8.44 -1.00 15.74
CA PHE A 86 -7.51 -1.77 14.90
C PHE A 86 -7.25 -1.02 13.60
N LEU A 87 -5.98 -0.86 13.24
CA LEU A 87 -5.56 -0.21 12.01
C LEU A 87 -4.65 -1.14 11.21
N ALA A 88 -4.90 -1.24 9.92
CA ALA A 88 -4.04 -1.94 8.98
C ALA A 88 -3.72 -1.05 7.76
N PRO A 89 -2.58 -1.24 7.07
CA PRO A 89 -2.36 -0.59 5.79
C PRO A 89 -3.43 -0.99 4.76
N ALA A 90 -3.81 -0.07 3.88
CA ALA A 90 -4.75 -0.37 2.79
C ALA A 90 -4.06 -1.12 1.63
N THR A 91 -3.20 -2.08 1.94
CA THR A 91 -2.57 -3.02 1.04
C THR A 91 -3.45 -4.24 0.80
N THR A 92 -3.04 -5.15 -0.07
CA THR A 92 -3.76 -6.43 -0.28
C THR A 92 -3.87 -7.26 0.99
N THR A 93 -2.81 -7.29 1.82
CA THR A 93 -2.79 -8.01 3.10
C THR A 93 -3.74 -7.36 4.11
N GLY A 94 -3.61 -6.07 4.34
CA GLY A 94 -4.48 -5.36 5.29
C GLY A 94 -5.96 -5.38 4.87
N LYS A 95 -6.25 -5.26 3.57
CA LYS A 95 -7.61 -5.38 3.01
C LYS A 95 -8.19 -6.78 3.10
N ASN A 96 -7.37 -7.80 3.28
CA ASN A 96 -7.79 -9.17 3.51
C ASN A 96 -8.06 -9.46 4.99
N ILE A 97 -7.23 -8.93 5.90
CA ILE A 97 -7.34 -9.13 7.35
C ILE A 97 -8.45 -8.28 7.97
N ALA A 98 -8.45 -6.97 7.71
CA ALA A 98 -9.30 -6.01 8.41
C ALA A 98 -10.81 -6.29 8.30
N PRO A 99 -11.40 -6.62 7.14
CA PRO A 99 -12.83 -6.90 7.05
C PRO A 99 -13.23 -8.16 7.83
N ARG A 100 -12.33 -9.14 7.94
CA ARG A 100 -12.56 -10.34 8.75
C ARG A 100 -12.54 -10.00 10.25
N VAL A 101 -11.62 -9.14 10.68
CA VAL A 101 -11.60 -8.61 12.05
C VAL A 101 -12.89 -7.86 12.36
N ALA A 102 -13.33 -6.98 11.46
CA ALA A 102 -14.57 -6.22 11.63
C ALA A 102 -15.78 -7.15 11.79
N ALA A 103 -15.87 -8.19 10.97
CA ALA A 103 -16.94 -9.21 11.06
C ALA A 103 -16.90 -10.00 12.38
N LEU A 104 -15.70 -10.35 12.88
CA LEU A 104 -15.57 -11.06 14.17
C LEU A 104 -15.94 -10.18 15.37
N LEU A 105 -15.77 -8.85 15.26
CA LEU A 105 -16.12 -7.89 16.29
C LEU A 105 -17.54 -7.36 16.17
N ASP A 106 -18.26 -7.72 15.10
CA ASP A 106 -19.59 -7.20 14.75
C ASP A 106 -19.64 -5.67 14.66
N VAL A 107 -18.65 -5.08 13.94
CA VAL A 107 -18.51 -3.65 13.70
C VAL A 107 -18.30 -3.34 12.23
N MET A 108 -18.52 -2.08 11.82
CA MET A 108 -18.26 -1.63 10.45
C MET A 108 -16.79 -1.24 10.27
N GLN A 109 -16.21 -1.66 9.15
CA GLN A 109 -14.89 -1.19 8.73
C GLN A 109 -14.99 0.17 8.02
N VAL A 110 -14.12 1.12 8.39
CA VAL A 110 -13.88 2.33 7.60
C VAL A 110 -12.64 2.12 6.72
N SER A 111 -12.88 1.99 5.41
CA SER A 111 -11.82 1.63 4.46
C SER A 111 -11.09 2.85 3.91
N GLU A 112 -9.76 2.71 3.76
CA GLU A 112 -8.88 3.66 3.05
C GLU A 112 -8.98 5.10 3.57
N ILE A 113 -8.90 5.29 4.89
CA ILE A 113 -8.93 6.63 5.47
C ILE A 113 -7.77 7.48 4.93
N LEU A 114 -8.08 8.76 4.63
CA LEU A 114 -7.14 9.78 4.19
C LEU A 114 -6.72 10.71 5.32
N SER A 115 -7.58 10.89 6.31
CA SER A 115 -7.32 11.73 7.48
C SER A 115 -8.11 11.25 8.70
N VAL A 116 -7.64 11.70 9.86
CA VAL A 116 -8.29 11.54 11.15
C VAL A 116 -8.74 12.94 11.59
N GLU A 117 -10.05 13.19 11.55
CA GLU A 117 -10.66 14.50 11.89
C GLU A 117 -11.15 14.55 13.35
N GLY A 118 -11.29 13.40 13.96
CA GLY A 118 -11.73 13.25 15.33
C GLY A 118 -11.59 11.82 15.83
N PRO A 119 -11.94 11.53 17.08
CA PRO A 119 -11.77 10.19 17.65
C PRO A 119 -12.48 9.08 16.86
N LYS A 120 -13.58 9.41 16.18
CA LYS A 120 -14.37 8.48 15.37
C LYS A 120 -14.73 9.03 13.99
N THR A 121 -14.13 10.16 13.58
CA THR A 121 -14.42 10.86 12.34
C THR A 121 -13.22 10.82 11.40
N PHE A 122 -13.47 10.40 10.15
CA PHE A 122 -12.44 10.15 9.15
C PHE A 122 -12.88 10.66 7.80
N THR A 123 -11.91 11.04 6.94
CA THR A 123 -12.19 11.23 5.52
C THR A 123 -11.75 10.01 4.74
N ARG A 124 -12.50 9.68 3.69
CA ARG A 124 -12.17 8.57 2.78
C ARG A 124 -12.61 8.86 1.35
N PRO A 125 -11.94 8.28 0.35
CA PRO A 125 -12.37 8.42 -1.03
C PRO A 125 -13.57 7.52 -1.32
N ILE A 126 -14.47 8.02 -2.14
CA ILE A 126 -15.59 7.28 -2.75
C ILE A 126 -15.62 7.55 -4.25
N TYR A 127 -16.39 6.79 -5.04
CA TYR A 127 -16.45 6.91 -6.50
C TYR A 127 -15.06 6.92 -7.16
N ALA A 128 -14.21 5.94 -6.79
CA ALA A 128 -12.82 5.83 -7.28
C ALA A 128 -11.96 7.09 -7.00
N GLY A 129 -12.27 7.81 -5.92
CA GLY A 129 -11.54 9.02 -5.52
C GLY A 129 -12.02 10.31 -6.17
N ASN A 130 -13.13 10.30 -6.91
CA ASN A 130 -13.75 11.52 -7.45
C ASN A 130 -14.47 12.35 -6.38
N ALA A 131 -14.80 11.74 -5.26
CA ALA A 131 -15.37 12.44 -4.12
C ALA A 131 -14.68 11.97 -2.83
N ILE A 132 -14.61 12.87 -1.85
CA ILE A 132 -14.14 12.59 -0.50
C ILE A 132 -15.34 12.67 0.43
N ALA A 133 -15.59 11.58 1.15
CA ALA A 133 -16.64 11.54 2.17
C ALA A 133 -16.02 11.71 3.56
N THR A 134 -16.63 12.53 4.40
CA THR A 134 -16.40 12.52 5.84
C THR A 134 -17.37 11.54 6.46
N VAL A 135 -16.86 10.58 7.21
CA VAL A 135 -17.65 9.53 7.86
C VAL A 135 -17.37 9.51 9.35
N GLU A 136 -18.42 9.23 10.14
CA GLU A 136 -18.32 9.04 11.59
C GLU A 136 -18.81 7.65 11.95
N SER A 137 -18.02 6.90 12.74
CA SER A 137 -18.42 5.58 13.24
C SER A 137 -19.16 5.72 14.56
N SER A 138 -20.31 5.05 14.67
CA SER A 138 -21.05 4.91 15.93
C SER A 138 -20.63 3.68 16.75
N ASP A 139 -19.79 2.83 16.20
CA ASP A 139 -19.40 1.55 16.80
C ASP A 139 -18.58 1.74 18.08
N ALA A 140 -18.63 0.74 18.95
CA ALA A 140 -17.85 0.72 20.19
C ALA A 140 -16.35 0.61 19.92
N LYS A 141 -15.98 -0.15 18.89
CA LYS A 141 -14.59 -0.36 18.44
C LYS A 141 -14.44 0.03 16.98
N LEU A 142 -13.26 0.47 16.61
CA LEU A 142 -12.96 0.89 15.25
C LEU A 142 -12.11 -0.17 14.52
N VAL A 143 -12.44 -0.41 13.26
CA VAL A 143 -11.59 -1.17 12.34
C VAL A 143 -11.34 -0.32 11.10
N LEU A 144 -10.08 0.03 10.86
CA LEU A 144 -9.69 1.00 9.85
C LEU A 144 -8.65 0.39 8.90
N THR A 145 -8.77 0.67 7.61
CA THR A 145 -7.60 0.56 6.72
C THR A 145 -7.13 1.95 6.32
N VAL A 146 -5.81 2.15 6.31
CA VAL A 146 -5.16 3.45 6.15
C VAL A 146 -4.52 3.54 4.76
N ARG A 147 -4.82 4.59 4.01
CA ARG A 147 -4.14 4.87 2.75
C ARG A 147 -2.75 5.42 3.05
N GLY A 148 -1.70 4.61 2.83
CA GLY A 148 -0.32 4.95 3.19
C GLY A 148 0.21 6.22 2.54
N THR A 149 -0.29 6.58 1.34
CA THR A 149 0.10 7.81 0.63
C THR A 149 -0.49 9.10 1.22
N ALA A 150 -1.46 9.00 2.12
CA ALA A 150 -2.12 10.15 2.74
C ALA A 150 -1.51 10.56 4.10
N PHE A 151 -0.58 9.79 4.63
CA PHE A 151 0.07 10.05 5.90
C PHE A 151 1.59 10.01 5.75
N ASP A 152 2.28 10.92 6.41
CA ASP A 152 3.74 10.87 6.51
C ASP A 152 4.18 9.60 7.24
N LYS A 153 5.35 9.06 6.86
CA LYS A 153 5.93 7.90 7.52
C LYS A 153 6.44 8.29 8.91
N ALA A 154 6.10 7.53 9.93
CA ALA A 154 6.71 7.68 11.25
C ALA A 154 8.22 7.45 11.17
N ALA A 155 8.99 8.13 12.01
CA ALA A 155 10.43 7.92 12.08
C ALA A 155 10.73 6.50 12.58
N THR A 156 11.68 5.83 11.92
CA THR A 156 12.11 4.45 12.25
C THR A 156 12.98 4.35 13.50
N SER A 157 13.26 5.49 14.14
CA SER A 157 14.06 5.59 15.34
C SER A 157 13.47 6.58 16.33
N GLY A 158 13.88 6.50 17.60
CA GLY A 158 13.41 7.37 18.67
C GLY A 158 12.26 6.79 19.49
N GLY A 159 11.71 5.64 19.11
CA GLY A 159 10.77 4.87 19.93
C GLY A 159 11.48 4.02 21.00
N SER A 160 10.73 3.63 22.01
CA SER A 160 11.15 2.75 23.10
C SER A 160 10.03 1.79 23.50
N GLY A 161 9.31 1.27 22.52
CA GLY A 161 8.19 0.36 22.73
C GLY A 161 8.62 -0.91 23.48
N THR A 162 7.85 -1.32 24.49
CA THR A 162 8.10 -2.59 25.18
C THR A 162 7.65 -3.75 24.30
N VAL A 163 8.52 -4.76 24.14
CA VAL A 163 8.20 -5.97 23.39
C VAL A 163 7.61 -7.02 24.32
N GLU A 164 6.44 -7.54 24.00
CA GLU A 164 5.74 -8.54 24.80
C GLU A 164 5.26 -9.67 23.89
N ALA A 165 5.63 -10.89 24.23
CA ALA A 165 5.10 -12.07 23.55
C ALA A 165 3.63 -12.24 23.93
N VAL A 166 2.79 -12.40 22.90
CA VAL A 166 1.38 -12.75 23.10
C VAL A 166 1.17 -14.22 22.76
N GLY A 167 0.56 -14.93 23.68
CA GLY A 167 0.07 -16.26 23.43
C GLY A 167 -1.20 -16.22 22.58
N GLY A 168 -1.62 -17.38 22.12
CA GLY A 168 -2.84 -17.51 21.33
C GLY A 168 -2.57 -17.58 19.83
N GLY A 169 -3.64 -17.83 19.11
CA GLY A 169 -3.60 -18.09 17.68
C GLY A 169 -3.10 -19.49 17.34
N SER A 170 -3.89 -20.16 16.54
CA SER A 170 -3.59 -21.48 15.98
C SER A 170 -3.98 -21.48 14.52
N ASP A 171 -3.53 -22.50 13.81
CA ASP A 171 -4.04 -22.73 12.47
C ASP A 171 -5.55 -23.09 12.56
N ALA A 172 -6.37 -22.30 11.89
CA ALA A 172 -7.81 -22.50 11.84
C ALA A 172 -8.21 -23.73 10.99
N GLY A 173 -7.28 -24.25 10.19
CA GLY A 173 -7.48 -25.44 9.37
C GLY A 173 -8.48 -25.26 8.22
N ILE A 174 -8.87 -24.03 7.88
CA ILE A 174 -9.86 -23.72 6.83
C ILE A 174 -9.25 -23.16 5.55
N ALA A 175 -7.98 -22.77 5.59
CA ALA A 175 -7.20 -22.33 4.43
C ALA A 175 -5.79 -22.89 4.54
N THR A 176 -5.19 -23.24 3.40
CA THR A 176 -3.81 -23.73 3.33
C THR A 176 -3.03 -22.89 2.33
N PHE A 177 -1.86 -22.42 2.74
CA PHE A 177 -0.94 -21.76 1.84
C PHE A 177 -0.30 -22.77 0.89
N VAL A 178 -0.48 -22.57 -0.41
CA VAL A 178 0.04 -23.48 -1.44
C VAL A 178 1.39 -22.99 -1.96
N GLY A 179 1.53 -21.67 -2.16
CA GLY A 179 2.75 -21.07 -2.67
C GLY A 179 2.55 -19.62 -3.08
N ALA A 180 3.66 -18.90 -3.27
CA ALA A 180 3.71 -17.57 -3.84
C ALA A 180 4.85 -17.49 -4.86
N GLU A 181 4.57 -16.90 -6.01
CA GLU A 181 5.58 -16.52 -6.99
C GLU A 181 5.82 -15.01 -6.85
N ILE A 182 6.93 -14.63 -6.23
CA ILE A 182 7.30 -13.24 -6.01
C ILE A 182 8.40 -12.89 -7.00
N ALA A 183 8.14 -11.94 -7.89
CA ALA A 183 9.14 -11.41 -8.79
C ALA A 183 10.26 -10.74 -7.98
N LYS A 184 11.49 -11.25 -8.10
CA LYS A 184 12.66 -10.56 -7.54
C LYS A 184 12.92 -9.32 -8.38
N GLN A 185 12.89 -8.15 -7.76
CA GLN A 185 13.20 -6.89 -8.42
C GLN A 185 14.40 -6.26 -7.70
N ASP A 186 15.42 -5.92 -8.50
CA ASP A 186 16.56 -5.11 -8.02
C ASP A 186 16.22 -3.59 -8.02
N ARG A 187 14.95 -3.24 -8.16
CA ARG A 187 14.44 -1.86 -8.26
C ARG A 187 13.64 -1.48 -7.02
N PRO A 188 13.49 -0.16 -6.75
CA PRO A 188 12.61 0.31 -5.68
C PRO A 188 11.20 -0.27 -5.83
N GLU A 189 10.58 -0.64 -4.71
CA GLU A 189 9.17 -1.07 -4.72
C GLU A 189 8.25 0.09 -5.13
N LEU A 190 7.20 -0.21 -5.91
CA LEU A 190 6.23 0.79 -6.39
C LEU A 190 5.65 1.67 -5.27
N THR A 191 5.35 1.08 -4.13
CA THR A 191 4.70 1.79 -3.01
C THR A 191 5.62 2.76 -2.26
N SER A 192 6.95 2.62 -2.42
CA SER A 192 7.95 3.44 -1.74
C SER A 192 8.83 4.27 -2.67
N ALA A 193 8.75 4.00 -3.99
CA ALA A 193 9.58 4.64 -5.00
C ALA A 193 9.34 6.15 -5.10
N LYS A 194 10.42 6.92 -5.24
CA LYS A 194 10.35 8.37 -5.47
C LYS A 194 10.00 8.72 -6.92
N ILE A 195 10.37 7.86 -7.86
CA ILE A 195 10.09 8.02 -9.29
C ILE A 195 9.50 6.71 -9.80
N ILE A 196 8.44 6.82 -10.59
CA ILE A 196 7.80 5.68 -11.23
C ILE A 196 7.70 5.94 -12.73
N VAL A 197 8.10 4.97 -13.53
CA VAL A 197 7.86 4.97 -14.98
C VAL A 197 6.85 3.87 -15.29
N SER A 198 5.67 4.30 -15.74
CA SER A 198 4.51 3.40 -15.95
C SER A 198 4.13 3.32 -17.41
N GLY A 199 3.99 2.08 -17.91
CA GLY A 199 3.64 1.78 -19.29
C GLY A 199 2.17 1.41 -19.48
N GLY A 200 1.55 1.92 -20.53
CA GLY A 200 0.17 1.60 -20.92
C GLY A 200 0.08 0.55 -22.03
N ARG A 201 -1.16 0.16 -22.36
CA ARG A 201 -1.44 -0.79 -23.46
C ARG A 201 -0.94 -0.31 -24.84
N ALA A 202 -0.73 1.00 -25.01
CA ALA A 202 -0.21 1.57 -26.26
C ALA A 202 1.22 1.07 -26.63
N LEU A 203 1.95 0.47 -25.70
CA LEU A 203 3.23 -0.18 -25.96
C LEU A 203 3.11 -1.40 -26.90
N GLY A 204 1.98 -2.09 -26.91
CA GLY A 204 1.65 -3.15 -27.86
C GLY A 204 2.16 -4.55 -27.49
N SER A 205 3.30 -4.69 -26.78
CA SER A 205 3.81 -5.99 -26.36
C SER A 205 4.74 -5.90 -25.13
N SER A 206 5.09 -7.06 -24.56
CA SER A 206 6.07 -7.18 -23.48
C SER A 206 7.47 -6.75 -23.93
N GLU A 207 7.87 -7.12 -25.14
CA GLU A 207 9.17 -6.75 -25.72
C GLU A 207 9.29 -5.23 -25.83
N LYS A 208 8.22 -4.56 -26.30
CA LYS A 208 8.19 -3.09 -26.41
C LYS A 208 8.17 -2.41 -25.05
N TYR A 209 7.52 -3.01 -24.05
CA TYR A 209 7.62 -2.53 -22.68
C TYR A 209 9.07 -2.55 -22.17
N GLN A 210 9.80 -3.65 -22.40
CA GLN A 210 11.20 -3.80 -22.02
C GLN A 210 12.11 -2.82 -22.81
N GLU A 211 11.87 -2.65 -24.10
CA GLU A 211 12.67 -1.79 -24.97
C GLU A 211 12.52 -0.29 -24.65
N VAL A 212 11.30 0.15 -24.30
CA VAL A 212 10.98 1.57 -24.17
C VAL A 212 10.98 2.05 -22.72
N ILE A 213 10.34 1.29 -21.81
CA ILE A 213 10.11 1.73 -20.42
C ILE A 213 11.33 1.45 -19.54
N VAL A 214 11.91 0.28 -19.68
CA VAL A 214 13.01 -0.17 -18.80
C VAL A 214 14.23 0.74 -18.87
N PRO A 215 14.74 1.15 -20.07
CA PRO A 215 15.91 2.02 -20.13
C PRO A 215 15.70 3.40 -19.49
N LEU A 216 14.49 3.97 -19.60
CA LEU A 216 14.15 5.21 -18.92
C LEU A 216 14.11 5.03 -17.40
N ALA A 217 13.51 3.94 -16.95
CA ALA A 217 13.46 3.62 -15.52
C ALA A 217 14.85 3.36 -14.93
N ASP A 218 15.75 2.71 -15.66
CA ASP A 218 17.15 2.48 -15.26
C ASP A 218 17.89 3.80 -15.05
N LYS A 219 17.81 4.70 -16.02
CA LYS A 219 18.45 6.03 -15.95
C LYS A 219 17.99 6.84 -14.74
N LEU A 220 16.71 6.71 -14.38
CA LEU A 220 16.08 7.46 -13.29
C LEU A 220 16.15 6.73 -11.94
N ASN A 221 16.68 5.51 -11.88
CA ASN A 221 16.57 4.61 -10.73
C ASN A 221 15.11 4.54 -10.23
N ALA A 222 14.18 4.36 -11.17
CA ALA A 222 12.75 4.41 -10.96
C ALA A 222 12.15 3.00 -10.80
N ALA A 223 11.01 2.92 -10.08
CA ALA A 223 10.19 1.73 -10.12
C ALA A 223 9.44 1.62 -11.44
N LEU A 224 9.15 0.38 -11.84
CA LEU A 224 8.34 0.07 -13.01
C LEU A 224 6.87 -0.07 -12.63
N GLY A 225 6.00 0.63 -13.35
CA GLY A 225 4.56 0.54 -13.20
C GLY A 225 3.87 0.19 -14.52
N ALA A 226 2.62 -0.24 -14.43
CA ALA A 226 1.81 -0.53 -15.61
C ALA A 226 0.33 -0.24 -15.38
N SER A 227 -0.38 0.05 -16.46
CA SER A 227 -1.84 0.05 -16.43
C SER A 227 -2.39 -1.38 -16.33
N ARG A 228 -3.59 -1.54 -15.76
CA ARG A 228 -4.29 -2.84 -15.77
C ARG A 228 -4.36 -3.46 -17.15
N ALA A 229 -4.66 -2.66 -18.16
CA ALA A 229 -4.75 -3.16 -19.54
C ALA A 229 -3.43 -3.70 -20.10
N ALA A 230 -2.27 -3.20 -19.65
CA ALA A 230 -0.98 -3.74 -20.02
C ALA A 230 -0.67 -5.05 -19.27
N VAL A 231 -1.06 -5.14 -18.00
CA VAL A 231 -0.96 -6.38 -17.19
C VAL A 231 -1.86 -7.47 -17.74
N ASP A 232 -3.15 -7.17 -18.00
CA ASP A 232 -4.11 -8.12 -18.56
C ASP A 232 -3.69 -8.63 -19.95
N ALA A 233 -2.95 -7.80 -20.71
CA ALA A 233 -2.35 -8.19 -22.00
C ALA A 233 -1.03 -8.98 -21.85
N GLY A 234 -0.56 -9.23 -20.64
CA GLY A 234 0.65 -10.02 -20.36
C GLY A 234 1.96 -9.29 -20.61
N TYR A 235 1.99 -7.95 -20.69
CA TYR A 235 3.24 -7.22 -20.94
C TYR A 235 4.18 -7.26 -19.74
N VAL A 236 3.61 -7.24 -18.51
CA VAL A 236 4.32 -7.28 -17.24
C VAL A 236 3.53 -8.06 -16.20
N PRO A 237 4.19 -8.53 -15.12
CA PRO A 237 3.51 -9.18 -13.99
C PRO A 237 2.51 -8.26 -13.28
N ASN A 238 1.53 -8.86 -12.58
CA ASN A 238 0.50 -8.15 -11.82
C ASN A 238 1.08 -7.21 -10.75
N ASP A 239 2.25 -7.51 -10.22
CA ASP A 239 2.93 -6.68 -9.21
C ASP A 239 3.29 -5.26 -9.69
N TYR A 240 3.29 -5.03 -11.01
CA TYR A 240 3.52 -3.72 -11.62
C TYR A 240 2.24 -2.88 -11.77
N GLN A 241 1.08 -3.48 -11.50
CA GLN A 241 -0.19 -2.79 -11.69
C GLN A 241 -0.35 -1.60 -10.76
N VAL A 242 -0.56 -0.41 -11.34
CA VAL A 242 -0.95 0.82 -10.64
C VAL A 242 -2.41 1.11 -10.94
N GLY A 243 -3.20 1.38 -9.90
CA GLY A 243 -4.62 1.70 -10.03
C GLY A 243 -5.45 1.26 -8.84
N GLN A 244 -6.75 1.41 -8.94
CA GLN A 244 -7.72 1.10 -7.90
C GLN A 244 -7.64 -0.36 -7.41
N THR A 245 -7.40 -1.30 -8.32
CA THR A 245 -7.28 -2.75 -8.03
C THR A 245 -5.82 -3.22 -7.99
N GLY A 246 -4.88 -2.32 -8.21
CA GLY A 246 -3.44 -2.55 -8.08
C GLY A 246 -2.85 -1.80 -6.90
N LYS A 247 -1.61 -1.35 -7.05
CA LYS A 247 -0.93 -0.53 -6.04
C LYS A 247 -1.35 0.94 -6.17
N ILE A 248 -1.56 1.60 -5.04
CA ILE A 248 -1.77 3.05 -4.96
C ILE A 248 -0.43 3.69 -4.62
N VAL A 249 -0.02 4.66 -5.41
CA VAL A 249 1.29 5.29 -5.35
C VAL A 249 1.17 6.82 -5.36
N ALA A 250 2.12 7.49 -4.72
CA ALA A 250 2.25 8.96 -4.74
C ALA A 250 3.74 9.36 -4.77
N PRO A 251 4.45 9.05 -5.88
CA PRO A 251 5.86 9.40 -6.03
C PRO A 251 6.06 10.91 -6.18
N GLN A 252 7.33 11.33 -6.13
CA GLN A 252 7.72 12.69 -6.50
C GLN A 252 7.45 12.95 -8.00
N VAL A 253 7.73 11.94 -8.85
CA VAL A 253 7.47 12.01 -10.29
C VAL A 253 6.87 10.70 -10.79
N TYR A 254 5.76 10.81 -11.50
CA TYR A 254 5.09 9.71 -12.17
C TYR A 254 5.09 9.92 -13.68
N PHE A 255 5.76 9.06 -14.42
CA PHE A 255 5.72 9.05 -15.88
C PHE A 255 4.61 8.12 -16.36
N ALA A 256 3.61 8.67 -17.04
CA ALA A 256 2.48 7.96 -17.65
C ALA A 256 2.72 7.82 -19.16
N ILE A 257 3.30 6.71 -19.59
CA ILE A 257 3.71 6.48 -20.99
C ILE A 257 2.67 5.63 -21.70
N GLY A 258 1.96 6.20 -22.69
CA GLY A 258 0.93 5.49 -23.43
C GLY A 258 -0.26 5.02 -22.58
N ILE A 259 -0.55 5.73 -21.50
CA ILE A 259 -1.65 5.46 -20.58
C ILE A 259 -2.80 6.42 -20.93
N SER A 260 -4.03 5.90 -21.05
CA SER A 260 -5.20 6.70 -21.42
C SER A 260 -5.70 7.62 -20.30
N GLY A 261 -5.47 7.27 -19.05
CA GLY A 261 -6.04 8.02 -17.91
C GLY A 261 -7.46 7.58 -17.54
N ALA A 262 -7.77 6.28 -17.69
CA ALA A 262 -9.01 5.73 -17.15
C ALA A 262 -9.08 5.97 -15.63
N ILE A 263 -10.30 6.25 -15.13
CA ILE A 263 -10.54 6.63 -13.73
C ILE A 263 -9.94 5.63 -12.72
N GLN A 264 -9.93 4.34 -13.05
CA GLN A 264 -9.36 3.29 -12.21
C GLN A 264 -7.84 3.40 -12.10
N HIS A 265 -7.15 3.87 -13.17
CA HIS A 265 -5.72 4.11 -13.13
C HIS A 265 -5.42 5.40 -12.35
N LEU A 266 -6.17 6.47 -12.62
CA LEU A 266 -6.03 7.75 -11.93
C LEU A 266 -6.20 7.60 -10.42
N ALA A 267 -7.14 6.78 -9.96
CA ALA A 267 -7.34 6.47 -8.54
C ALA A 267 -6.09 5.94 -7.83
N GLY A 268 -5.15 5.36 -8.59
CA GLY A 268 -3.91 4.80 -8.05
C GLY A 268 -2.69 5.73 -8.13
N MET A 269 -2.75 6.87 -8.87
CA MET A 269 -1.53 7.68 -9.08
C MET A 269 -1.74 9.20 -9.07
N LYS A 270 -2.98 9.68 -9.04
CA LYS A 270 -3.28 11.12 -9.13
C LYS A 270 -2.70 11.97 -8.00
N ASP A 271 -2.37 11.34 -6.85
CA ASP A 271 -1.77 12.00 -5.70
C ASP A 271 -0.23 12.15 -5.84
N SER A 272 0.35 11.79 -7.02
CA SER A 272 1.75 12.03 -7.34
C SER A 272 2.06 13.53 -7.37
N LYS A 273 3.24 13.95 -6.90
CA LYS A 273 3.59 15.39 -6.85
C LYS A 273 3.75 16.00 -8.24
N THR A 274 4.28 15.23 -9.18
CA THR A 274 4.44 15.65 -10.58
C THR A 274 4.07 14.48 -11.48
N ILE A 275 3.18 14.74 -12.41
CA ILE A 275 2.73 13.76 -13.41
C ILE A 275 3.19 14.22 -14.78
N VAL A 276 3.98 13.37 -15.44
CA VAL A 276 4.47 13.58 -16.80
C VAL A 276 3.77 12.58 -17.71
N ALA A 277 2.98 13.03 -18.68
CA ALA A 277 2.25 12.18 -19.61
C ALA A 277 2.80 12.25 -21.03
N ILE A 278 2.96 11.10 -21.67
CA ILE A 278 3.25 10.99 -23.11
C ILE A 278 2.17 10.10 -23.74
N ASN A 279 1.40 10.67 -24.64
CA ASN A 279 0.37 9.96 -25.39
C ASN A 279 0.23 10.58 -26.78
N LYS A 280 -0.10 9.78 -27.79
CA LYS A 280 -0.37 10.27 -29.15
C LYS A 280 -1.75 10.89 -29.30
N ASP A 281 -2.70 10.55 -28.44
CA ASP A 281 -4.07 11.03 -28.39
C ASP A 281 -4.12 12.29 -27.52
N GLU A 282 -4.31 13.46 -28.12
CA GLU A 282 -4.38 14.75 -27.42
C GLU A 282 -5.59 14.86 -26.48
N ASP A 283 -6.66 14.10 -26.74
CA ASP A 283 -7.88 14.07 -25.94
C ASP A 283 -7.81 13.03 -24.80
N ALA A 284 -6.68 12.32 -24.64
CA ALA A 284 -6.55 11.31 -23.60
C ALA A 284 -6.75 11.92 -22.20
N PRO A 285 -7.65 11.36 -21.36
CA PRO A 285 -7.96 11.89 -20.03
C PRO A 285 -6.75 12.05 -19.10
N ILE A 286 -5.64 11.35 -19.37
CA ILE A 286 -4.40 11.48 -18.59
C ILE A 286 -3.87 12.91 -18.58
N PHE A 287 -4.08 13.68 -19.68
CA PHE A 287 -3.63 15.06 -19.78
C PHE A 287 -4.39 16.02 -18.86
N GLN A 288 -5.58 15.64 -18.37
CA GLN A 288 -6.35 16.46 -17.42
C GLN A 288 -5.72 16.48 -16.02
N VAL A 289 -4.87 15.50 -15.71
CA VAL A 289 -4.18 15.39 -14.41
C VAL A 289 -2.66 15.54 -14.53
N ALA A 290 -2.12 15.64 -15.75
CA ALA A 290 -0.71 15.77 -16.00
C ALA A 290 -0.24 17.22 -15.77
N ASP A 291 0.86 17.40 -15.02
CA ASP A 291 1.54 18.68 -14.90
C ASP A 291 2.33 19.02 -16.18
N PHE A 292 2.85 17.97 -16.83
CA PHE A 292 3.56 18.08 -18.10
C PHE A 292 3.01 17.04 -19.08
N GLY A 293 2.51 17.50 -20.21
CA GLY A 293 1.96 16.65 -21.28
C GLY A 293 2.76 16.79 -22.58
N LEU A 294 3.07 15.68 -23.22
CA LEU A 294 3.65 15.64 -24.54
C LEU A 294 2.77 14.78 -25.46
N VAL A 295 2.13 15.45 -26.42
CA VAL A 295 1.38 14.78 -27.50
C VAL A 295 2.38 14.31 -28.56
N ALA A 296 2.76 13.05 -28.49
CA ALA A 296 3.76 12.48 -29.40
C ALA A 296 3.69 10.95 -29.44
N ASP A 297 4.33 10.36 -30.45
CA ASP A 297 4.58 8.92 -30.49
C ASP A 297 5.62 8.54 -29.42
N LEU A 298 5.20 7.66 -28.49
CA LEU A 298 6.02 7.20 -27.38
C LEU A 298 7.31 6.48 -27.85
N PHE A 299 7.28 5.78 -28.99
CA PHE A 299 8.42 5.04 -29.54
C PHE A 299 9.55 5.95 -30.03
N SER A 300 9.25 7.20 -30.32
CA SER A 300 10.25 8.23 -30.66
C SER A 300 10.58 9.14 -29.46
N ALA A 301 9.57 9.54 -28.69
CA ALA A 301 9.71 10.51 -27.61
C ALA A 301 10.47 9.95 -26.42
N VAL A 302 10.16 8.72 -25.97
CA VAL A 302 10.77 8.13 -24.77
C VAL A 302 12.26 7.81 -24.97
N PRO A 303 12.73 7.17 -26.08
CA PRO A 303 14.15 7.00 -26.32
C PRO A 303 14.90 8.32 -26.43
N ASN A 304 14.31 9.36 -27.04
CA ASN A 304 14.92 10.68 -27.12
C ASN A 304 15.09 11.33 -25.73
N LEU A 305 14.04 11.22 -24.88
CA LEU A 305 14.12 11.66 -23.49
C LEU A 305 15.20 10.89 -22.73
N THR A 306 15.22 9.57 -22.85
CA THR A 306 16.22 8.69 -22.20
C THR A 306 17.65 9.06 -22.60
N GLY A 307 17.85 9.46 -23.86
CA GLY A 307 19.18 9.87 -24.36
C GLY A 307 19.64 11.25 -23.85
N LYS A 308 18.72 12.09 -23.31
CA LYS A 308 19.02 13.44 -22.82
C LYS A 308 19.18 13.54 -21.30
N ILE A 309 18.75 12.50 -20.59
CA ILE A 309 18.95 12.32 -19.15
C ILE A 309 20.22 11.49 -18.91
#